data_ec6ce129c27365045aa87556f5ddf92e
#
_entry.id   ec6ce129c27365045aa87556f5ddf92e
#
_cell.length_a   1.000
_cell.length_b   1.000
_cell.length_c   1.000
_cell.angle_alpha   90.00
_cell.angle_beta   90.00
_cell.angle_gamma   90.00
#
_symmetry.space_group_name_H-M   'P 1'
#
loop_
_entity.id
_entity.type
_entity.pdbx_description
1 polymer ?
#
loop_
_entity_poly.entity_id
_entity_poly.type
_entity_poly.pdbx_seq_one_letter_code
_entity_poly.pdbx_strand_id
1 'polypeptide(L)'
;SDNKALVASTKKIIDCEPDVSDSAENDIWNMLTPIRLSLLVFIAIGMATVYGLRKKKSLWGLDIAVFAAAGIAGCIIAFLALFSEHPTVGSNYLLFVFHPGHLLCLPFFINDERKRRKSRYHLLNCTVLTLFIVLFPVIPQNFDLAVLPLALCLLIRSASNLILTYKKAK
;
A
#
# COMPACT_ATOMS: atom_id res chain seq x y z
N SER A 1 49.00 36.81 5.65
CA SER A 1 47.60 36.30 5.57
C SER A 1 47.50 34.97 6.32
N ASP A 2 47.04 35.04 7.54
CA ASP A 2 46.91 33.90 8.42
C ASP A 2 45.61 33.12 8.06
N ASN A 3 45.80 32.02 7.33
CA ASN A 3 44.75 30.98 7.23
C ASN A 3 44.71 30.22 8.55
N LYS A 4 44.13 30.78 9.59
CA LYS A 4 43.74 30.02 10.78
C LYS A 4 42.61 29.08 10.42
N ALA A 5 42.85 27.76 10.59
CA ALA A 5 41.85 26.75 10.43
C ALA A 5 40.67 27.07 11.36
N LEU A 6 39.44 27.21 10.78
CA LEU A 6 38.22 27.52 11.48
C LEU A 6 37.78 26.44 12.46
N VAL A 7 38.35 25.25 12.40
CA VAL A 7 38.09 24.12 13.30
C VAL A 7 39.37 23.66 13.96
N ALA A 8 39.58 24.07 15.20
CA ALA A 8 40.77 23.75 15.97
C ALA A 8 40.78 22.34 16.58
N SER A 9 39.62 21.76 16.83
CA SER A 9 39.43 20.38 17.29
C SER A 9 37.99 19.90 17.11
N THR A 10 37.79 18.69 16.62
CA THR A 10 36.55 17.97 16.73
C THR A 10 36.64 17.02 17.95
N LYS A 11 35.85 17.28 18.99
CA LYS A 11 35.71 16.35 20.12
C LYS A 11 34.53 15.43 19.81
N LYS A 12 34.80 14.13 19.70
CA LYS A 12 33.76 13.11 19.63
C LYS A 12 32.99 13.13 20.96
N ILE A 13 31.71 13.55 20.93
CA ILE A 13 30.92 13.83 22.13
C ILE A 13 30.25 12.55 22.68
N ILE A 14 30.05 11.56 21.83
CA ILE A 14 29.39 10.30 22.20
C ILE A 14 30.16 9.14 21.58
N ASP A 15 30.79 8.32 22.42
CA ASP A 15 31.15 6.95 22.08
C ASP A 15 30.08 6.05 22.70
N CYS A 16 29.00 5.80 21.95
CA CYS A 16 28.07 4.74 22.30
C CYS A 16 28.69 3.43 21.82
N GLU A 17 29.24 2.64 22.72
CA GLU A 17 29.39 1.22 22.46
C GLU A 17 27.97 0.66 22.28
N PRO A 18 27.67 -0.08 21.20
CA PRO A 18 26.35 -0.68 21.04
C PRO A 18 26.13 -1.68 22.17
N ASP A 19 25.15 -1.40 23.01
CA ASP A 19 24.74 -2.31 24.07
C ASP A 19 24.26 -3.62 23.43
N VAL A 20 24.61 -4.76 23.99
CA VAL A 20 24.27 -6.10 23.43
C VAL A 20 22.75 -6.29 23.34
N SER A 21 21.97 -5.53 24.11
CA SER A 21 20.51 -5.47 24.01
C SER A 21 20.03 -4.80 22.71
N ASP A 22 20.77 -3.81 22.18
CA ASP A 22 20.44 -3.11 20.94
C ASP A 22 20.63 -4.00 19.70
N SER A 23 21.50 -5.02 19.76
CA SER A 23 21.77 -5.89 18.61
C SER A 23 20.57 -6.79 18.28
N ALA A 24 19.92 -7.37 19.27
CA ALA A 24 18.75 -8.25 19.08
C ALA A 24 17.51 -7.47 18.62
N GLU A 25 17.32 -6.26 19.16
CA GLU A 25 16.23 -5.38 18.74
C GLU A 25 16.44 -4.86 17.31
N ASN A 26 17.66 -4.45 16.99
CA ASN A 26 18.02 -4.06 15.63
C ASN A 26 17.88 -5.20 14.62
N ASP A 27 18.15 -6.44 14.98
CA ASP A 27 17.97 -7.61 14.12
C ASP A 27 16.50 -7.86 13.79
N ILE A 28 15.59 -7.68 14.76
CA ILE A 28 14.13 -7.80 14.53
C ILE A 28 13.65 -6.68 13.57
N TRP A 29 14.07 -5.45 13.78
CA TRP A 29 13.71 -4.32 12.90
C TRP A 29 14.30 -4.48 11.50
N ASN A 30 15.52 -5.00 11.38
CA ASN A 30 16.14 -5.33 10.10
C ASN A 30 15.43 -6.47 9.36
N MET A 31 14.77 -7.37 10.09
CA MET A 31 13.92 -8.43 9.49
C MET A 31 12.56 -7.89 9.02
N LEU A 32 12.02 -6.84 9.63
CA LEU A 32 10.71 -6.23 9.32
C LEU A 32 10.81 -5.06 8.35
N THR A 33 11.55 -5.22 7.26
CA THR A 33 11.59 -4.19 6.23
C THR A 33 10.20 -4.00 5.58
N PRO A 34 9.84 -2.78 5.12
CA PRO A 34 8.55 -2.50 4.49
C PRO A 34 8.21 -3.49 3.36
N ILE A 35 9.20 -3.84 2.53
CA ILE A 35 9.00 -4.79 1.44
C ILE A 35 8.67 -6.21 1.94
N ARG A 36 9.34 -6.69 2.99
CA ARG A 36 9.07 -8.01 3.55
C ARG A 36 7.68 -8.07 4.18
N LEU A 37 7.31 -7.03 4.92
CA LEU A 37 5.99 -6.93 5.52
C LEU A 37 4.88 -6.88 4.46
N SER A 38 5.06 -6.08 3.41
CA SER A 38 4.09 -6.00 2.32
C SER A 38 3.97 -7.31 1.54
N LEU A 39 5.06 -8.06 1.37
CA LEU A 39 5.04 -9.40 0.77
C LEU A 39 4.29 -10.40 1.64
N LEU A 40 4.49 -10.39 2.97
CA LEU A 40 3.74 -11.25 3.89
C LEU A 40 2.24 -10.96 3.83
N VAL A 41 1.86 -9.69 3.82
CA VAL A 41 0.45 -9.26 3.65
C VAL A 41 -0.09 -9.74 2.31
N PHE A 42 0.67 -9.61 1.22
CA PHE A 42 0.28 -10.08 -0.10
C PHE A 42 0.05 -11.59 -0.14
N ILE A 43 0.95 -12.38 0.46
CA ILE A 43 0.80 -13.83 0.56
C ILE A 43 -0.46 -14.20 1.34
N ALA A 44 -0.70 -13.58 2.49
CA ALA A 44 -1.86 -13.84 3.33
C ALA A 44 -3.18 -13.53 2.60
N ILE A 45 -3.27 -12.34 1.96
CA ILE A 45 -4.42 -11.93 1.17
C ILE A 45 -4.58 -12.83 -0.07
N GLY A 46 -3.49 -13.23 -0.71
CA GLY A 46 -3.48 -14.14 -1.84
C GLY A 46 -4.07 -15.50 -1.47
N MET A 47 -3.62 -16.09 -0.37
CA MET A 47 -4.16 -17.36 0.14
C MET A 47 -5.65 -17.26 0.45
N ALA A 48 -6.07 -16.21 1.15
CA ALA A 48 -7.48 -15.97 1.45
C ALA A 48 -8.31 -15.80 0.17
N THR A 49 -7.76 -15.11 -0.84
CA THR A 49 -8.43 -14.91 -2.13
C THR A 49 -8.61 -16.23 -2.88
N VAL A 50 -7.57 -17.06 -2.95
CA VAL A 50 -7.65 -18.41 -3.56
C VAL A 50 -8.68 -19.29 -2.83
N TYR A 51 -8.68 -19.25 -1.50
CA TYR A 51 -9.70 -19.93 -0.70
C TYR A 51 -11.12 -19.47 -1.05
N GLY A 52 -11.36 -18.15 -1.10
CA GLY A 52 -12.65 -17.56 -1.47
C GLY A 52 -13.11 -17.99 -2.86
N LEU A 53 -12.21 -17.95 -3.85
CA LEU A 53 -12.49 -18.36 -5.23
C LEU A 53 -12.83 -19.85 -5.34
N ARG A 54 -12.07 -20.74 -4.65
CA ARG A 54 -12.32 -22.18 -4.61
C ARG A 54 -13.68 -22.51 -3.97
N LYS A 55 -14.01 -21.84 -2.89
CA LYS A 55 -15.29 -22.00 -2.18
C LYS A 55 -16.45 -21.21 -2.81
N LYS A 56 -16.21 -20.45 -3.87
CA LYS A 56 -17.19 -19.54 -4.52
C LYS A 56 -17.83 -18.57 -3.52
N LYS A 57 -17.06 -18.14 -2.51
CA LYS A 57 -17.52 -17.27 -1.41
C LYS A 57 -16.85 -15.90 -1.50
N SER A 58 -17.65 -14.83 -1.49
CA SER A 58 -17.11 -13.49 -1.33
C SER A 58 -16.61 -13.30 0.11
N LEU A 59 -15.43 -12.73 0.25
CA LEU A 59 -14.81 -12.41 1.53
C LEU A 59 -14.97 -10.90 1.82
N TRP A 60 -16.22 -10.42 1.75
CA TRP A 60 -16.55 -9.01 1.92
C TRP A 60 -15.99 -8.38 3.21
N GLY A 61 -15.86 -9.16 4.30
CA GLY A 61 -15.23 -8.68 5.53
C GLY A 61 -13.74 -8.38 5.37
N LEU A 62 -13.01 -9.21 4.62
CA LEU A 62 -11.62 -8.95 4.26
C LEU A 62 -11.51 -7.73 3.34
N ASP A 63 -12.46 -7.58 2.41
CA ASP A 63 -12.50 -6.44 1.51
C ASP A 63 -12.72 -5.13 2.25
N ILE A 64 -13.61 -5.12 3.27
CA ILE A 64 -13.76 -3.96 4.15
C ILE A 64 -12.40 -3.60 4.79
N ALA A 65 -11.70 -4.55 5.38
CA ALA A 65 -10.43 -4.28 6.07
C ALA A 65 -9.38 -3.72 5.10
N VAL A 66 -9.20 -4.38 3.94
CA VAL A 66 -8.17 -4.02 2.96
C VAL A 66 -8.46 -2.66 2.31
N PHE A 67 -9.69 -2.44 1.85
CA PHE A 67 -10.04 -1.18 1.19
C PHE A 67 -10.22 -0.01 2.17
N ALA A 68 -10.66 -0.26 3.40
CA ALA A 68 -10.67 0.78 4.42
C ALA A 68 -9.25 1.23 4.79
N ALA A 69 -8.34 0.29 5.01
CA ALA A 69 -6.94 0.62 5.29
C ALA A 69 -6.31 1.41 4.13
N ALA A 70 -6.52 0.97 2.88
CA ALA A 70 -6.04 1.68 1.70
C ALA A 70 -6.65 3.09 1.56
N GLY A 71 -7.94 3.23 1.87
CA GLY A 71 -8.63 4.51 1.81
C GLY A 71 -8.22 5.47 2.92
N ILE A 72 -7.95 4.99 4.13
CA ILE A 72 -7.38 5.80 5.22
C ILE A 72 -5.99 6.30 4.84
N ALA A 73 -5.13 5.42 4.34
CA ALA A 73 -3.82 5.82 3.82
C ALA A 73 -3.96 6.87 2.71
N GLY A 74 -4.93 6.68 1.82
CA GLY A 74 -5.25 7.62 0.74
C GLY A 74 -5.72 8.99 1.25
N CYS A 75 -6.51 9.03 2.32
CA CYS A 75 -6.90 10.30 2.95
C CYS A 75 -5.69 11.04 3.52
N ILE A 76 -4.77 10.33 4.16
CA ILE A 76 -3.53 10.92 4.70
C ILE A 76 -2.67 11.45 3.56
N ILE A 77 -2.46 10.66 2.51
CA ILE A 77 -1.67 11.06 1.34
C ILE A 77 -2.31 12.28 0.64
N ALA A 78 -3.63 12.25 0.44
CA ALA A 78 -4.35 13.37 -0.17
C ALA A 78 -4.27 14.63 0.68
N PHE A 79 -4.41 14.53 1.99
CA PHE A 79 -4.24 15.65 2.90
C PHE A 79 -2.83 16.25 2.79
N LEU A 80 -1.79 15.42 2.83
CA LEU A 80 -0.42 15.87 2.67
C LEU A 80 -0.17 16.51 1.29
N ALA A 81 -0.74 15.94 0.22
CA ALA A 81 -0.60 16.47 -1.13
C ALA A 81 -1.26 17.85 -1.31
N LEU A 82 -2.36 18.10 -0.58
CA LEU A 82 -3.12 19.35 -0.69
C LEU A 82 -2.61 20.45 0.24
N PHE A 83 -2.10 20.11 1.41
CA PHE A 83 -1.76 21.06 2.47
C PHE A 83 -0.26 21.17 2.76
N SER A 84 0.59 20.33 2.16
CA SER A 84 2.04 20.44 2.30
C SER A 84 2.60 21.44 1.31
N GLU A 85 3.41 22.37 1.82
CA GLU A 85 4.16 23.34 1.00
C GLU A 85 5.39 22.70 0.30
N HIS A 86 5.67 21.42 0.56
CA HIS A 86 6.79 20.71 -0.06
C HIS A 86 6.50 20.37 -1.53
N PRO A 87 7.31 20.85 -2.48
CA PRO A 87 7.05 20.65 -3.91
C PRO A 87 7.04 19.18 -4.35
N THR A 88 7.70 18.30 -3.60
CA THR A 88 7.75 16.85 -3.90
C THR A 88 6.49 16.09 -3.50
N VAL A 89 5.61 16.69 -2.70
CA VAL A 89 4.41 16.02 -2.17
C VAL A 89 3.17 16.31 -3.03
N GLY A 90 3.15 17.45 -3.74
CA GLY A 90 2.00 17.91 -4.53
C GLY A 90 1.60 16.99 -5.69
N SER A 91 2.57 16.29 -6.31
CA SER A 91 2.32 15.33 -7.39
C SER A 91 2.57 13.91 -6.90
N ASN A 92 1.71 13.41 -6.01
CA ASN A 92 1.89 12.09 -5.43
C ASN A 92 1.08 11.01 -6.17
N TYR A 93 1.76 10.24 -7.04
CA TYR A 93 1.16 9.17 -7.83
C TYR A 93 0.68 7.97 -6.98
N LEU A 94 1.04 7.89 -5.67
CA LEU A 94 0.47 6.89 -4.76
C LEU A 94 -1.05 7.02 -4.61
N LEU A 95 -1.61 8.20 -4.92
CA LEU A 95 -3.05 8.42 -4.95
C LEU A 95 -3.79 7.56 -5.99
N PHE A 96 -3.11 6.99 -6.98
CA PHE A 96 -3.70 5.99 -7.88
C PHE A 96 -3.90 4.64 -7.22
N VAL A 97 -3.07 4.30 -6.23
CA VAL A 97 -3.17 3.05 -5.46
C VAL A 97 -3.98 3.26 -4.19
N PHE A 98 -3.63 4.30 -3.44
CA PHE A 98 -4.27 4.65 -2.17
C PHE A 98 -5.03 5.96 -2.35
N HIS A 99 -6.33 5.89 -2.56
CA HIS A 99 -7.17 7.08 -2.73
C HIS A 99 -8.36 7.10 -1.78
N PRO A 100 -8.83 8.27 -1.35
CA PRO A 100 -10.00 8.39 -0.45
C PRO A 100 -11.26 7.73 -0.98
N GLY A 101 -11.36 7.58 -2.30
CA GLY A 101 -12.47 6.91 -2.98
C GLY A 101 -12.69 5.46 -2.54
N HIS A 102 -11.66 4.77 -2.00
CA HIS A 102 -11.83 3.46 -1.40
C HIS A 102 -12.81 3.50 -0.22
N LEU A 103 -12.70 4.51 0.67
CA LEU A 103 -13.64 4.70 1.78
C LEU A 103 -15.01 5.16 1.31
N LEU A 104 -15.06 6.13 0.41
CA LEU A 104 -16.32 6.70 -0.08
C LEU A 104 -17.17 5.65 -0.83
N CYS A 105 -16.52 4.78 -1.61
CA CYS A 105 -17.20 3.75 -2.38
C CYS A 105 -17.45 2.45 -1.60
N LEU A 106 -16.85 2.30 -0.42
CA LEU A 106 -16.90 1.08 0.39
C LEU A 106 -18.33 0.57 0.63
N PRO A 107 -19.30 1.37 1.11
CA PRO A 107 -20.65 0.89 1.34
C PRO A 107 -21.35 0.40 0.07
N PHE A 108 -21.05 1.03 -1.08
CA PHE A 108 -21.66 0.69 -2.36
C PHE A 108 -21.15 -0.65 -2.89
N PHE A 109 -19.83 -0.82 -3.00
CA PHE A 109 -19.29 -2.05 -3.57
C PHE A 109 -19.44 -3.24 -2.62
N ILE A 110 -19.42 -3.06 -1.30
CA ILE A 110 -19.74 -4.12 -0.34
C ILE A 110 -21.19 -4.59 -0.47
N ASN A 111 -22.13 -3.66 -0.67
CA ASN A 111 -23.52 -4.03 -0.94
C ASN A 111 -23.64 -4.84 -2.26
N ASP A 112 -22.91 -4.44 -3.32
CA ASP A 112 -22.85 -5.18 -4.58
C ASP A 112 -22.26 -6.59 -4.39
N GLU A 113 -21.18 -6.72 -3.64
CA GLU A 113 -20.56 -8.01 -3.32
C GLU A 113 -21.50 -8.94 -2.56
N ARG A 114 -22.16 -8.44 -1.50
CA ARG A 114 -23.13 -9.20 -0.71
C ARG A 114 -24.31 -9.68 -1.57
N LYS A 115 -24.77 -8.85 -2.51
CA LYS A 115 -25.84 -9.18 -3.45
C LYS A 115 -25.33 -9.91 -4.69
N ARG A 116 -24.02 -10.15 -4.80
CA ARG A 116 -23.37 -10.75 -5.97
C ARG A 116 -23.73 -10.03 -7.28
N ARG A 117 -23.70 -8.73 -7.27
CA ARG A 117 -23.91 -7.87 -8.43
C ARG A 117 -22.54 -7.43 -9.01
N LYS A 118 -22.54 -7.10 -10.31
CA LYS A 118 -21.36 -6.51 -10.94
C LYS A 118 -21.09 -5.13 -10.33
N SER A 119 -19.94 -4.96 -9.70
CA SER A 119 -19.53 -3.68 -9.17
C SER A 119 -18.69 -2.93 -10.21
N ARG A 120 -19.16 -1.74 -10.60
CA ARG A 120 -18.41 -0.83 -11.47
C ARG A 120 -17.11 -0.35 -10.79
N TYR A 121 -17.15 -0.24 -9.47
CA TYR A 121 -16.00 0.14 -8.69
C TYR A 121 -14.84 -0.85 -8.88
N HIS A 122 -15.07 -2.15 -8.71
CA HIS A 122 -14.03 -3.16 -8.89
C HIS A 122 -13.47 -3.20 -10.32
N LEU A 123 -14.30 -2.94 -11.32
CA LEU A 123 -13.84 -2.84 -12.70
C LEU A 123 -12.88 -1.65 -12.88
N LEU A 124 -13.30 -0.46 -12.42
CA LEU A 124 -12.47 0.75 -12.48
C LEU A 124 -11.17 0.56 -11.70
N ASN A 125 -11.26 0.02 -10.49
CA ASN A 125 -10.09 -0.21 -9.63
C ASN A 125 -9.09 -1.20 -10.27
N CYS A 126 -9.57 -2.29 -10.87
CA CYS A 126 -8.71 -3.21 -11.61
C CYS A 126 -7.99 -2.49 -12.76
N THR A 127 -8.69 -1.65 -13.52
CA THR A 127 -8.09 -0.92 -14.64
C THR A 127 -7.01 0.04 -14.15
N VAL A 128 -7.31 0.85 -13.13
CA VAL A 128 -6.37 1.84 -12.57
C VAL A 128 -5.13 1.16 -11.99
N LEU A 129 -5.32 0.11 -11.18
CA LEU A 129 -4.21 -0.60 -10.55
C LEU A 129 -3.35 -1.36 -11.57
N THR A 130 -3.96 -1.98 -12.58
CA THR A 130 -3.21 -2.62 -13.66
C THR A 130 -2.37 -1.59 -14.42
N LEU A 131 -2.96 -0.44 -14.75
CA LEU A 131 -2.24 0.63 -15.43
C LEU A 131 -1.09 1.16 -14.56
N PHE A 132 -1.32 1.39 -13.26
CA PHE A 132 -0.29 1.81 -12.31
C PHE A 132 0.88 0.81 -12.27
N ILE A 133 0.59 -0.49 -12.14
CA ILE A 133 1.63 -1.54 -12.06
C ILE A 133 2.44 -1.62 -13.35
N VAL A 134 1.79 -1.52 -14.52
CA VAL A 134 2.46 -1.55 -15.82
C VAL A 134 3.34 -0.31 -16.02
N LEU A 135 2.85 0.86 -15.59
CA LEU A 135 3.59 2.11 -15.71
C LEU A 135 4.57 2.36 -14.57
N PHE A 136 4.57 1.53 -13.53
CA PHE A 136 5.40 1.71 -12.33
C PHE A 136 6.88 2.04 -12.64
N PRO A 137 7.56 1.33 -13.57
CA PRO A 137 8.97 1.62 -13.87
C PRO A 137 9.20 2.93 -14.64
N VAL A 138 8.13 3.54 -15.19
CA VAL A 138 8.21 4.75 -16.03
C VAL A 138 7.76 6.00 -15.28
N ILE A 139 7.06 5.83 -14.16
CA ILE A 139 6.56 6.96 -13.35
C ILE A 139 7.76 7.72 -12.75
N PRO A 140 7.84 9.05 -12.95
CA PRO A 140 8.98 9.86 -12.49
C PRO A 140 8.91 10.15 -10.98
N GLN A 141 8.67 9.13 -10.16
CA GLN A 141 8.63 9.22 -8.70
C GLN A 141 9.32 7.99 -8.11
N ASN A 142 10.22 8.23 -7.15
CA ASN A 142 10.86 7.14 -6.41
C ASN A 142 9.88 6.57 -5.39
N PHE A 143 9.36 5.37 -5.69
CA PHE A 143 8.51 4.63 -4.78
C PHE A 143 9.31 3.60 -3.99
N ASP A 144 8.90 3.35 -2.75
CA ASP A 144 9.30 2.13 -2.07
C ASP A 144 8.70 0.92 -2.80
N LEU A 145 9.52 -0.09 -3.04
CA LEU A 145 9.07 -1.33 -3.70
C LEU A 145 7.93 -2.05 -2.94
N ALA A 146 7.75 -1.76 -1.65
CA ALA A 146 6.63 -2.25 -0.85
C ALA A 146 5.25 -1.84 -1.40
N VAL A 147 5.18 -0.80 -2.22
CA VAL A 147 3.94 -0.34 -2.86
C VAL A 147 3.39 -1.39 -3.84
N LEU A 148 4.27 -2.10 -4.55
CA LEU A 148 3.84 -3.11 -5.55
C LEU A 148 3.04 -4.27 -4.93
N PRO A 149 3.51 -4.97 -3.88
CA PRO A 149 2.72 -6.01 -3.22
C PRO A 149 1.40 -5.49 -2.67
N LEU A 150 1.36 -4.26 -2.14
CA LEU A 150 0.12 -3.65 -1.63
C LEU A 150 -0.87 -3.33 -2.76
N ALA A 151 -0.39 -2.79 -3.89
CA ALA A 151 -1.22 -2.58 -5.07
C ALA A 151 -1.77 -3.90 -5.63
N LEU A 152 -0.94 -4.95 -5.65
CA LEU A 152 -1.36 -6.31 -6.03
C LEU A 152 -2.42 -6.87 -5.08
N CYS A 153 -2.37 -6.61 -3.77
CA CYS A 153 -3.43 -6.99 -2.83
C CYS A 153 -4.79 -6.42 -3.25
N LEU A 154 -4.85 -5.12 -3.53
CA LEU A 154 -6.07 -4.45 -3.97
C LEU A 154 -6.55 -4.98 -5.33
N LEU A 155 -5.62 -5.23 -6.25
CA LEU A 155 -5.92 -5.75 -7.58
C LEU A 155 -6.53 -7.15 -7.51
N ILE A 156 -5.90 -8.10 -6.80
CA ILE A 156 -6.40 -9.49 -6.71
C ILE A 156 -7.74 -9.55 -5.97
N ARG A 157 -7.99 -8.66 -4.99
CA ARG A 157 -9.29 -8.57 -4.32
C ARG A 157 -10.38 -8.08 -5.27
N SER A 158 -10.12 -6.98 -6.00
CA SER A 158 -11.06 -6.47 -7.01
C SER A 158 -11.32 -7.50 -8.11
N ALA A 159 -10.27 -8.14 -8.65
CA ALA A 159 -10.41 -9.16 -9.67
C ALA A 159 -11.20 -10.38 -9.18
N SER A 160 -10.97 -10.84 -7.95
CA SER A 160 -11.70 -11.99 -7.38
C SER A 160 -13.20 -11.72 -7.28
N ASN A 161 -13.59 -10.51 -6.89
CA ASN A 161 -15.01 -10.12 -6.82
C ASN A 161 -15.65 -10.06 -8.20
N LEU A 162 -14.95 -9.56 -9.22
CA LEU A 162 -15.43 -9.62 -10.60
C LEU A 162 -15.61 -11.07 -11.07
N ILE A 163 -14.62 -11.94 -10.85
CA ILE A 163 -14.67 -13.37 -11.25
C ILE A 163 -15.86 -14.07 -10.60
N LEU A 164 -16.10 -13.88 -9.29
CA LEU A 164 -17.20 -14.49 -8.57
C LEU A 164 -18.56 -14.03 -9.08
N THR A 165 -18.65 -12.77 -9.54
CA THR A 165 -19.87 -12.20 -10.09
C THR A 165 -20.14 -12.70 -11.51
N TYR A 166 -19.11 -12.82 -12.36
CA TYR A 166 -19.24 -13.33 -13.72
C TYR A 166 -19.65 -14.81 -13.77
N LYS A 167 -19.10 -15.64 -12.87
CA LYS A 167 -19.43 -17.09 -12.79
C LYS A 167 -20.87 -17.38 -12.36
N LYS A 168 -21.60 -16.41 -11.82
CA LYS A 168 -23.02 -16.57 -11.47
C LYS A 168 -23.95 -16.20 -12.63
N ALA A 169 -23.47 -15.42 -13.59
CA ALA A 169 -24.26 -14.93 -14.72
C ALA A 169 -24.36 -15.95 -15.88
N LYS A 170 -23.65 -17.08 -15.78
CA LYS A 170 -23.79 -18.29 -16.60
C LYS A 170 -24.48 -19.38 -15.80
#